data_f5fe4ff78f16e96e0dff255c2c7eb9d0
#
_entry.id   f5fe4ff78f16e96e0dff255c2c7eb9d0
#
_cell.length_a   1.000
_cell.length_b   1.000
_cell.length_c   1.000
_cell.angle_alpha   90.00
_cell.angle_beta   90.00
_cell.angle_gamma   90.00
#
_symmetry.space_group_name_H-M   'P 1'
#
loop_
_entity.id
_entity.type
_entity.pdbx_description
1 polymer ?
#
loop_
_entity_poly.entity_id
_entity_poly.type
_entity_poly.pdbx_seq_one_letter_code
_entity_poly.pdbx_strand_id
1 'polypeptide(L)'
;MEKKKKEKDPEAVAVGRRVKLARIGRKMTQEKLAEAADTSVQFLSQLENGEQQMTMVKFGKVAAALRVSSDYLLYGRTGLSDAAALAAEFMAELSPVRREVLVQAALDLTGMLEALRPENGE
;
A
#
# COMPACT_ATOMS: atom_id res chain seq x y z
N MET A 1 -8.32 -30.30 -23.74
CA MET A 1 -9.23 -29.59 -22.86
C MET A 1 -8.56 -28.31 -22.38
N GLU A 2 -9.07 -27.19 -22.77
CA GLU A 2 -8.49 -25.92 -22.36
C GLU A 2 -8.71 -25.71 -20.86
N LYS A 3 -7.63 -25.42 -20.15
CA LYS A 3 -7.75 -25.02 -18.75
C LYS A 3 -8.37 -23.64 -18.71
N LYS A 4 -9.54 -23.53 -18.14
CA LYS A 4 -10.14 -22.25 -17.86
C LYS A 4 -9.19 -21.43 -16.97
N LYS A 5 -8.81 -20.27 -17.44
CA LYS A 5 -7.98 -19.36 -16.66
C LYS A 5 -8.76 -18.98 -15.39
N LYS A 6 -8.19 -19.29 -14.24
CA LYS A 6 -8.83 -18.99 -12.96
C LYS A 6 -8.88 -17.47 -12.77
N GLU A 7 -10.07 -16.96 -12.55
CA GLU A 7 -10.23 -15.55 -12.23
C GLU A 7 -9.63 -15.25 -10.88
N LYS A 8 -8.95 -14.11 -10.79
CA LYS A 8 -8.36 -13.65 -9.54
C LYS A 8 -9.47 -13.14 -8.62
N ASP A 9 -9.36 -13.47 -7.34
CA ASP A 9 -10.24 -12.93 -6.32
C ASP A 9 -10.04 -11.42 -6.23
N PRO A 10 -11.09 -10.61 -6.37
CA PRO A 10 -10.95 -9.15 -6.28
C PRO A 10 -10.35 -8.68 -4.96
N GLU A 11 -10.65 -9.37 -3.86
CA GLU A 11 -10.06 -9.02 -2.55
C GLU A 11 -8.56 -9.31 -2.52
N ALA A 12 -8.15 -10.45 -3.08
CA ALA A 12 -6.73 -10.79 -3.18
C ALA A 12 -5.97 -9.78 -4.05
N VAL A 13 -6.57 -9.35 -5.15
CA VAL A 13 -6.00 -8.31 -6.02
C VAL A 13 -5.82 -7.01 -5.26
N ALA A 14 -6.84 -6.60 -4.51
CA ALA A 14 -6.78 -5.35 -3.73
C ALA A 14 -5.71 -5.41 -2.64
N VAL A 15 -5.64 -6.52 -1.90
CA VAL A 15 -4.62 -6.71 -0.86
C VAL A 15 -3.22 -6.71 -1.48
N GLY A 16 -3.03 -7.45 -2.56
CA GLY A 16 -1.74 -7.51 -3.24
C GLY A 16 -1.27 -6.15 -3.73
N ARG A 17 -2.20 -5.36 -4.27
CA ARG A 17 -1.90 -3.99 -4.70
C ARG A 17 -1.46 -3.11 -3.53
N ARG A 18 -2.12 -3.22 -2.38
CA ARG A 18 -1.74 -2.45 -1.20
C ARG A 18 -0.37 -2.86 -0.66
N VAL A 19 -0.07 -4.15 -0.68
CA VAL A 19 1.27 -4.64 -0.34
C VAL A 19 2.31 -4.01 -1.25
N LYS A 20 2.09 -4.05 -2.55
CA LYS A 20 3.01 -3.46 -3.52
C LYS A 20 3.20 -1.96 -3.30
N LEU A 21 2.11 -1.21 -3.11
CA LEU A 21 2.17 0.23 -2.89
C LEU A 21 2.92 0.57 -1.60
N ALA A 22 2.67 -0.17 -0.53
CA ALA A 22 3.37 0.03 0.73
C ALA A 22 4.86 -0.30 0.59
N ARG A 23 5.19 -1.37 -0.12
CA ARG A 23 6.57 -1.76 -0.39
C ARG A 23 7.32 -0.66 -1.15
N ILE A 24 6.73 -0.18 -2.22
CA ILE A 24 7.33 0.89 -3.03
C ILE A 24 7.48 2.16 -2.19
N GLY A 25 6.46 2.49 -1.40
CA GLY A 25 6.51 3.63 -0.50
C GLY A 25 7.61 3.55 0.54
N ARG A 26 7.96 2.33 0.97
CA ARG A 26 9.09 2.08 1.88
C ARG A 26 10.42 1.97 1.15
N LYS A 27 10.43 2.11 -0.17
CA LYS A 27 11.64 1.97 -1.01
C LYS A 27 12.29 0.60 -0.86
N MET A 28 11.45 -0.42 -0.69
CA MET A 28 11.91 -1.81 -0.57
C MET A 28 11.78 -2.51 -1.90
N THR A 29 12.77 -3.35 -2.20
CA THR A 29 12.66 -4.31 -3.31
C THR A 29 11.81 -5.49 -2.86
N GLN A 30 11.32 -6.28 -3.83
CA GLN A 30 10.63 -7.53 -3.49
C GLN A 30 11.52 -8.46 -2.67
N GLU A 31 12.82 -8.51 -3.01
CA GLU A 31 13.79 -9.32 -2.29
C GLU A 31 13.91 -8.90 -0.81
N LYS A 32 13.98 -7.61 -0.57
CA LYS A 32 14.07 -7.09 0.81
C LYS A 32 12.82 -7.38 1.61
N LEU A 33 11.65 -7.17 1.02
CA LEU A 33 10.40 -7.47 1.72
C LEU A 33 10.26 -8.96 1.98
N ALA A 34 10.60 -9.80 1.01
CA ALA A 34 10.57 -11.26 1.17
C ALA A 34 11.45 -11.71 2.32
N GLU A 35 12.66 -11.17 2.41
CA GLU A 35 13.59 -11.46 3.51
C GLU A 35 13.00 -11.01 4.85
N ALA A 36 12.52 -9.79 4.93
CA ALA A 36 11.95 -9.23 6.17
C ALA A 36 10.69 -9.97 6.63
N ALA A 37 9.91 -10.49 5.69
CA ALA A 37 8.67 -11.21 5.96
C ALA A 37 8.86 -12.72 6.03
N ASP A 38 10.09 -13.19 5.93
CA ASP A 38 10.43 -14.63 5.98
C ASP A 38 9.64 -15.43 4.95
N THR A 39 9.70 -14.99 3.70
CA THR A 39 9.01 -15.65 2.59
C THR A 39 9.89 -15.57 1.32
N SER A 40 9.42 -16.19 0.23
CA SER A 40 10.14 -16.17 -1.04
C SER A 40 9.73 -14.97 -1.90
N VAL A 41 10.65 -14.55 -2.77
CA VAL A 41 10.35 -13.51 -3.77
C VAL A 41 9.23 -13.97 -4.69
N GLN A 42 9.22 -15.25 -5.06
CA GLN A 42 8.16 -15.80 -5.91
C GLN A 42 6.79 -15.67 -5.26
N PHE A 43 6.69 -16.03 -3.97
CA PHE A 43 5.44 -15.89 -3.23
C PHE A 43 5.01 -14.43 -3.18
N LEU A 44 5.92 -13.54 -2.88
CA LEU A 44 5.63 -12.11 -2.80
C LEU A 44 5.17 -11.54 -4.13
N SER A 45 5.83 -11.94 -5.23
CA SER A 45 5.43 -11.52 -6.57
C SER A 45 4.00 -11.97 -6.90
N GLN A 46 3.67 -13.20 -6.58
CA GLN A 46 2.34 -13.74 -6.78
C GLN A 46 1.31 -13.03 -5.91
N LEU A 47 1.67 -12.74 -4.66
CA LEU A 47 0.82 -11.99 -3.75
C LEU A 47 0.50 -10.61 -4.29
N GLU A 48 1.51 -9.88 -4.75
CA GLU A 48 1.34 -8.53 -5.30
C GLU A 48 0.50 -8.51 -6.57
N ASN A 49 0.52 -9.60 -7.31
CA ASN A 49 -0.28 -9.76 -8.54
C ASN A 49 -1.69 -10.30 -8.28
N GLY A 50 -2.04 -10.57 -7.03
CA GLY A 50 -3.36 -11.08 -6.67
C GLY A 50 -3.54 -12.57 -6.96
N GLU A 51 -2.45 -13.30 -7.16
CA GLU A 51 -2.46 -14.73 -7.50
C GLU A 51 -2.34 -15.64 -6.26
N GLN A 52 -1.99 -15.07 -5.12
CA GLN A 52 -1.82 -15.80 -3.88
C GLN A 52 -2.53 -15.08 -2.75
N GLN A 53 -2.99 -15.87 -1.79
CA GLN A 53 -3.50 -15.35 -0.52
C GLN A 53 -2.49 -15.68 0.57
N MET A 54 -2.48 -14.87 1.62
CA MET A 54 -1.59 -15.07 2.74
C MET A 54 -2.26 -15.88 3.84
N THR A 55 -1.48 -16.74 4.49
CA THR A 55 -1.89 -17.29 5.78
C THR A 55 -1.86 -16.16 6.83
N MET A 56 -2.53 -16.35 7.95
CA MET A 56 -2.53 -15.36 9.03
C MET A 56 -1.12 -15.05 9.52
N VAL A 57 -0.27 -16.07 9.62
CA VAL A 57 1.11 -15.90 10.08
C VAL A 57 1.91 -15.06 9.08
N LYS A 58 1.84 -15.38 7.79
CA LYS A 58 2.53 -14.62 6.76
C LYS A 58 2.00 -13.20 6.66
N PHE A 59 0.68 -13.05 6.80
CA PHE A 59 0.04 -11.75 6.79
C PHE A 59 0.61 -10.83 7.88
N GLY A 60 0.73 -11.36 9.11
CA GLY A 60 1.33 -10.60 10.21
C GLY A 60 2.77 -10.21 9.93
N LYS A 61 3.56 -11.13 9.36
CA LYS A 61 4.96 -10.85 9.02
C LYS A 61 5.09 -9.78 7.93
N VAL A 62 4.25 -9.85 6.91
CA VAL A 62 4.26 -8.85 5.81
C VAL A 62 3.84 -7.48 6.35
N ALA A 63 2.77 -7.42 7.14
CA ALA A 63 2.31 -6.16 7.74
C ALA A 63 3.39 -5.55 8.63
N ALA A 64 4.03 -6.34 9.46
CA ALA A 64 5.11 -5.88 10.33
C ALA A 64 6.31 -5.36 9.53
N ALA A 65 6.71 -6.09 8.49
CA ALA A 65 7.83 -5.70 7.63
C ALA A 65 7.55 -4.39 6.89
N LEU A 66 6.29 -4.18 6.47
CA LEU A 66 5.86 -2.95 5.81
C LEU A 66 5.54 -1.83 6.79
N ARG A 67 5.44 -2.14 8.09
CA ARG A 67 5.08 -1.19 9.14
C ARG A 67 3.71 -0.52 8.86
N VAL A 68 2.77 -1.32 8.41
CA VAL A 68 1.39 -0.90 8.16
C VAL A 68 0.43 -1.75 8.98
N SER A 69 -0.77 -1.23 9.21
CA SER A 69 -1.79 -1.98 9.93
C SER A 69 -2.41 -3.08 9.06
N SER A 70 -2.93 -4.12 9.72
CA SER A 70 -3.69 -5.15 9.03
C SER A 70 -4.94 -4.59 8.39
N ASP A 71 -5.59 -3.61 9.01
CA ASP A 71 -6.78 -2.96 8.47
C ASP A 71 -6.48 -2.26 7.14
N TYR A 72 -5.30 -1.63 7.03
CA TYR A 72 -4.91 -1.04 5.77
C TYR A 72 -4.76 -2.09 4.67
N LEU A 73 -4.04 -3.17 4.94
CA LEU A 73 -3.81 -4.20 3.93
C LEU A 73 -5.11 -4.90 3.52
N LEU A 74 -5.97 -5.22 4.48
CA LEU A 74 -7.21 -5.97 4.22
C LEU A 74 -8.30 -5.11 3.59
N TYR A 75 -8.48 -3.89 4.08
CA TYR A 75 -9.67 -3.09 3.74
C TYR A 75 -9.33 -1.71 3.17
N GLY A 76 -8.06 -1.36 3.10
CA GLY A 76 -7.64 -0.03 2.66
C GLY A 76 -7.95 1.07 3.66
N ARG A 77 -8.28 0.70 4.90
CA ARG A 77 -8.60 1.67 5.94
C ARG A 77 -7.31 2.17 6.58
N THR A 78 -7.14 3.47 6.61
CA THR A 78 -6.05 4.10 7.35
C THR A 78 -6.66 4.90 8.47
N GLY A 79 -6.22 4.65 9.69
CA GLY A 79 -6.50 5.57 10.79
C GLY A 79 -5.78 6.88 10.54
N LEU A 80 -6.33 7.98 11.02
CA LEU A 80 -5.70 9.29 10.84
C LEU A 80 -4.29 9.31 11.43
N SER A 81 -4.11 8.66 12.59
CA SER A 81 -2.81 8.57 13.25
C SER A 81 -1.78 7.79 12.41
N ASP A 82 -2.22 6.69 11.77
CA ASP A 82 -1.34 5.87 10.94
C ASP A 82 -0.92 6.63 9.67
N ALA A 83 -1.88 7.31 9.04
CA ALA A 83 -1.60 8.11 7.85
C ALA A 83 -0.64 9.27 8.17
N ALA A 84 -0.85 9.92 9.30
CA ALA A 84 0.00 11.03 9.75
C ALA A 84 1.42 10.53 10.06
N ALA A 85 1.56 9.41 10.75
CA ALA A 85 2.86 8.84 11.07
C ALA A 85 3.63 8.45 9.81
N LEU A 86 2.96 7.81 8.86
CA LEU A 86 3.57 7.41 7.59
C LEU A 86 4.02 8.64 6.79
N ALA A 87 3.16 9.65 6.70
CA ALA A 87 3.48 10.89 6.01
C ALA A 87 4.70 11.57 6.65
N ALA A 88 4.76 11.60 7.98
CA ALA A 88 5.88 12.20 8.71
C ALA A 88 7.19 11.47 8.39
N GLU A 89 7.18 10.14 8.34
CA GLU A 89 8.37 9.35 7.99
C GLU A 89 8.87 9.67 6.58
N PHE A 90 7.96 9.71 5.61
CA PHE A 90 8.34 10.06 4.24
C PHE A 90 8.90 11.47 4.14
N MET A 91 8.27 12.41 4.80
CA MET A 91 8.72 13.80 4.75
C MET A 91 10.07 14.00 5.42
N ALA A 92 10.37 13.23 6.46
CA ALA A 92 11.64 13.31 7.17
C ALA A 92 12.83 12.90 6.28
N GLU A 93 12.60 12.00 5.32
CA GLU A 93 13.63 11.53 4.38
C GLU A 93 13.84 12.46 3.18
N LEU A 94 12.93 13.40 2.96
CA LEU A 94 13.01 14.30 1.81
C LEU A 94 13.89 15.51 2.11
N SER A 95 14.59 15.98 1.08
CA SER A 95 15.27 17.28 1.18
C SER A 95 14.23 18.38 1.38
N PRO A 96 14.62 19.55 1.94
CA PRO A 96 13.67 20.65 2.15
C PRO A 96 12.92 21.06 0.87
N VAL A 97 13.61 21.08 -0.28
CA VAL A 97 12.99 21.45 -1.55
C VAL A 97 11.93 20.43 -1.96
N ARG A 98 12.26 19.14 -1.88
CA ARG A 98 11.31 18.07 -2.24
C ARG A 98 10.11 18.05 -1.30
N ARG A 99 10.36 18.33 -0.02
CA ARG A 99 9.31 18.42 0.99
C ARG A 99 8.31 19.51 0.64
N GLU A 100 8.83 20.68 0.27
CA GLU A 100 8.01 21.82 -0.11
C GLU A 100 7.19 21.53 -1.37
N VAL A 101 7.79 20.89 -2.38
CA VAL A 101 7.08 20.49 -3.59
C VAL A 101 5.95 19.52 -3.25
N LEU A 102 6.20 18.55 -2.36
CA LEU A 102 5.19 17.59 -1.94
C LEU A 102 4.02 18.29 -1.24
N VAL A 103 4.30 19.22 -0.33
CA VAL A 103 3.27 19.98 0.38
C VAL A 103 2.43 20.79 -0.61
N GLN A 104 3.08 21.45 -1.58
CA GLN A 104 2.35 22.22 -2.59
C GLN A 104 1.48 21.33 -3.47
N ALA A 105 1.99 20.17 -3.87
CA ALA A 105 1.21 19.21 -4.65
C ALA A 105 -0.01 18.71 -3.86
N ALA A 106 0.14 18.47 -2.56
CA ALA A 106 -0.95 18.04 -1.70
C ALA A 106 -2.02 19.13 -1.57
N LEU A 107 -1.61 20.40 -1.44
CA LEU A 107 -2.53 21.52 -1.37
C LEU A 107 -3.30 21.70 -2.68
N ASP A 108 -2.61 21.57 -3.81
CA ASP A 108 -3.22 21.67 -5.14
C ASP A 108 -4.25 20.56 -5.33
N LEU A 109 -3.91 19.33 -4.94
CA LEU A 109 -4.82 18.19 -5.04
C LEU A 109 -6.05 18.40 -4.15
N THR A 110 -5.86 18.89 -2.93
CA THR A 110 -6.96 19.19 -2.01
C THR A 110 -7.91 20.21 -2.62
N GLY A 111 -7.38 21.26 -3.21
CA GLY A 111 -8.17 22.28 -3.91
C GLY A 111 -8.97 21.70 -5.06
N MET A 112 -8.37 20.81 -5.84
CA MET A 112 -9.07 20.13 -6.93
C MET A 112 -10.20 19.25 -6.42
N LEU A 113 -9.98 18.51 -5.35
CA LEU A 113 -11.00 17.65 -4.74
C LEU A 113 -12.16 18.46 -4.19
N GLU A 114 -11.89 19.62 -3.57
CA GLU A 114 -12.95 20.53 -3.09
C GLU A 114 -13.79 21.07 -4.25
N ALA A 115 -13.14 21.41 -5.36
CA ALA A 115 -13.84 21.89 -6.55
C ALA A 115 -14.77 20.84 -7.16
N LEU A 116 -14.51 19.56 -6.94
CA LEU A 116 -15.32 18.46 -7.42
C LEU A 116 -16.40 18.01 -6.42
N ARG A 117 -16.47 18.66 -5.24
CA ARG A 117 -17.45 18.29 -4.23
C ARG A 117 -18.87 18.59 -4.75
N PRO A 118 -19.82 17.67 -4.58
CA PRO A 118 -21.22 17.94 -4.96
C PRO A 118 -21.80 19.11 -4.19
N GLU A 119 -22.64 19.91 -4.86
CA GLU A 119 -23.23 21.12 -4.26
C GLU A 119 -24.11 20.84 -3.04
N ASN A 120 -24.71 19.64 -2.96
CA ASN A 120 -25.60 19.28 -1.84
C ASN A 120 -24.86 18.62 -0.68
N GLY A 121 -23.55 18.68 -0.64
CA GLY A 121 -22.76 18.26 0.51
C GLY A 121 -22.63 16.76 0.76
N GLU A 122 -22.95 15.95 -0.22
CA GLU A 122 -22.80 14.49 -0.13
C GLU A 122 -21.39 14.05 -0.49
#